data_1d6025999224635c63bf09ecbea3db75
#
_entry.id   1d6025999224635c63bf09ecbea3db75
#
_cell.length_a   1.000
_cell.length_b   1.000
_cell.length_c   1.000
_cell.angle_alpha   90.00
_cell.angle_beta   90.00
_cell.angle_gamma   90.00
#
_symmetry.space_group_name_H-M   'P 1'
#
loop_
_entity.id
_entity.type
_entity.pdbx_description
1 polymer ?
#
loop_
_entity_poly.entity_id
_entity_poly.type
_entity_poly.pdbx_seq_one_letter_code
_entity_poly.pdbx_strand_id
1 'polypeptide(L)'
;NLSAGRTVNGFTDALFSPLLVNDLADLLLEMAGRRLSGLYHVFSSETLSKYEFGRHIAAAFGFDPGLIRPVSLQESGLVAARSANLSMRTDKLAAALGRPLPGQDQGIRGFYELYRQGHPRLIRDLAGQPA
;
A
#
# COMPACT_ATOMS: atom_id res chain seq x y z
N ASN A 1 -12.40 -0.89 11.49
CA ASN A 1 -12.53 -2.22 12.11
C ASN A 1 -11.48 -2.41 13.22
N LEU A 2 -10.18 -2.33 12.95
CA LEU A 2 -9.12 -2.57 13.94
C LEU A 2 -9.21 -1.59 15.12
N SER A 3 -9.45 -0.31 14.87
CA SER A 3 -9.65 0.70 15.92
C SER A 3 -10.84 0.42 16.85
N ALA A 4 -11.77 -0.42 16.40
CA ALA A 4 -12.92 -0.87 17.18
C ALA A 4 -12.75 -2.29 17.74
N GLY A 5 -11.53 -2.84 17.73
CA GLY A 5 -11.23 -4.19 18.22
C GLY A 5 -11.85 -5.32 17.39
N ARG A 6 -12.31 -5.03 16.16
CA ARG A 6 -12.94 -6.04 15.30
C ARG A 6 -11.92 -6.76 14.44
N THR A 7 -12.05 -8.09 14.36
CA THR A 7 -11.22 -8.91 13.48
C THR A 7 -11.48 -8.63 12.01
N VAL A 8 -10.44 -8.76 11.19
CA VAL A 8 -10.48 -8.67 9.73
C VAL A 8 -9.72 -9.84 9.11
N ASN A 9 -10.16 -10.31 7.96
CA ASN A 9 -9.46 -11.35 7.22
C ASN A 9 -8.32 -10.76 6.39
N GLY A 10 -7.15 -11.37 6.47
CA GLY A 10 -6.00 -11.07 5.65
C GLY A 10 -5.64 -12.26 4.77
N PHE A 11 -5.59 -12.07 3.44
CA PHE A 11 -5.26 -13.16 2.51
C PHE A 11 -3.76 -13.44 2.53
N THR A 12 -3.39 -14.69 2.81
CA THR A 12 -1.99 -15.13 2.87
C THR A 12 -1.40 -15.40 1.49
N ASP A 13 -2.26 -15.69 0.52
CA ASP A 13 -1.96 -16.07 -0.87
C ASP A 13 -2.32 -14.99 -1.90
N ALA A 14 -2.70 -13.80 -1.47
CA ALA A 14 -2.91 -12.63 -2.32
C ALA A 14 -1.73 -11.67 -2.20
N LEU A 15 -0.78 -11.79 -3.12
CA LEU A 15 0.44 -10.99 -3.15
C LEU A 15 0.25 -9.68 -3.94
N PHE A 16 0.84 -8.59 -3.47
CA PHE A 16 0.81 -7.28 -4.15
C PHE A 16 1.98 -6.39 -3.68
N SER A 17 2.25 -5.33 -4.41
CA SER A 17 3.32 -4.38 -4.11
C SER A 17 2.73 -2.98 -3.93
N PRO A 18 2.01 -2.70 -2.82
CA PRO A 18 1.36 -1.41 -2.60
C PRO A 18 2.37 -0.28 -2.43
N LEU A 19 2.04 0.88 -2.97
CA LEU A 19 2.83 2.10 -2.85
C LEU A 19 1.96 3.20 -2.24
N LEU A 20 2.52 3.99 -1.32
CA LEU A 20 1.83 5.14 -0.77
C LEU A 20 1.55 6.15 -1.91
N VAL A 21 0.33 6.67 -1.97
CA VAL A 21 -0.08 7.57 -3.06
C VAL A 21 0.76 8.85 -3.14
N ASN A 22 1.26 9.35 -2.02
CA ASN A 22 2.17 10.49 -1.97
C ASN A 22 3.52 10.14 -2.63
N ASP A 23 4.10 8.97 -2.29
CA ASP A 23 5.32 8.48 -2.93
C ASP A 23 5.11 8.25 -4.44
N LEU A 24 3.92 7.76 -4.84
CA LEU A 24 3.55 7.63 -6.25
C LEU A 24 3.55 8.99 -6.95
N ALA A 25 2.93 10.01 -6.35
CA ALA A 25 2.88 11.35 -6.92
C ALA A 25 4.30 11.94 -7.11
N ASP A 26 5.15 11.80 -6.09
CA ASP A 26 6.54 12.28 -6.15
C ASP A 26 7.34 11.57 -7.24
N LEU A 27 7.18 10.24 -7.35
CA LEU A 27 7.83 9.45 -8.41
C LEU A 27 7.37 9.89 -9.81
N LEU A 28 6.06 10.13 -10.00
CA LEU A 28 5.53 10.59 -11.28
C LEU A 28 6.07 11.98 -11.66
N LEU A 29 6.19 12.90 -10.70
CA LEU A 29 6.78 14.21 -10.92
C LEU A 29 8.28 14.11 -11.25
N GLU A 30 9.02 13.23 -10.56
CA GLU A 30 10.43 12.99 -10.85
C GLU A 30 10.61 12.39 -12.27
N MET A 31 9.78 11.39 -12.63
CA MET A 31 9.79 10.79 -13.97
C MET A 31 9.53 11.83 -15.08
N ALA A 32 8.55 12.71 -14.84
CA ALA A 32 8.24 13.80 -15.77
C ALA A 32 9.40 14.80 -15.88
N GLY A 33 9.98 15.20 -14.76
CA GLY A 33 11.15 16.11 -14.72
C GLY A 33 12.38 15.54 -15.45
N ARG A 34 12.58 14.23 -15.36
CA ARG A 34 13.64 13.50 -16.08
C ARG A 34 13.27 13.16 -17.53
N ARG A 35 12.07 13.49 -17.98
CA ARG A 35 11.53 13.21 -19.33
C ARG A 35 11.61 11.72 -19.68
N LEU A 36 11.35 10.83 -18.72
CA LEU A 36 11.32 9.39 -18.98
C LEU A 36 10.18 9.08 -19.95
N SER A 37 10.46 8.22 -20.94
CA SER A 37 9.50 7.82 -21.97
C SER A 37 9.39 6.30 -22.05
N GLY A 38 8.24 5.83 -22.53
CA GLY A 38 7.92 4.41 -22.62
C GLY A 38 7.16 3.89 -21.39
N LEU A 39 7.01 2.58 -21.28
CA LEU A 39 6.26 1.91 -20.22
C LEU A 39 7.17 1.64 -19.01
N TYR A 40 6.72 2.07 -17.84
CA TYR A 40 7.32 1.77 -16.53
C TYR A 40 6.27 1.24 -15.58
N HIS A 41 6.65 0.28 -14.74
CA HIS A 41 5.85 -0.16 -13.61
C HIS A 41 6.27 0.64 -12.37
N VAL A 42 5.31 1.31 -11.73
CA VAL A 42 5.54 2.15 -10.56
C VAL A 42 4.83 1.51 -9.37
N PHE A 43 5.57 0.73 -8.60
CA PHE A 43 5.10 -0.02 -7.44
C PHE A 43 6.12 0.06 -6.31
N SER A 44 5.79 -0.45 -5.13
CA SER A 44 6.78 -0.65 -4.08
C SER A 44 7.88 -1.62 -4.54
N SER A 45 9.09 -1.42 -4.04
CA SER A 45 10.21 -2.37 -4.25
C SER A 45 9.98 -3.74 -3.61
N GLU A 46 9.02 -3.85 -2.72
CA GLU A 46 8.72 -5.05 -1.93
C GLU A 46 7.32 -5.57 -2.23
N THR A 47 7.17 -6.89 -2.16
CA THR A 47 5.89 -7.60 -2.31
C THR A 47 5.52 -8.24 -0.98
N LEU A 48 4.28 -8.06 -0.55
CA LEU A 48 3.70 -8.66 0.64
C LEU A 48 2.38 -9.35 0.30
N SER A 49 1.98 -10.30 1.14
CA SER A 49 0.60 -10.73 1.19
C SER A 49 -0.29 -9.66 1.83
N LYS A 50 -1.59 -9.68 1.53
CA LYS A 50 -2.55 -8.77 2.20
C LYS A 50 -2.61 -9.01 3.70
N TYR A 51 -2.33 -10.24 4.14
CA TYR A 51 -2.21 -10.58 5.56
C TYR A 51 -1.02 -9.86 6.22
N GLU A 52 0.18 -9.98 5.65
CA GLU A 52 1.38 -9.32 6.17
C GLU A 52 1.23 -7.80 6.16
N PHE A 53 0.73 -7.23 5.06
CA PHE A 53 0.46 -5.79 4.97
C PHE A 53 -0.51 -5.33 6.07
N GLY A 54 -1.60 -6.06 6.32
CA GLY A 54 -2.54 -5.76 7.39
C GLY A 54 -1.86 -5.75 8.77
N ARG A 55 -0.99 -6.72 9.04
CA ARG A 55 -0.24 -6.80 10.30
C ARG A 55 0.75 -5.64 10.47
N HIS A 56 1.45 -5.25 9.40
CA HIS A 56 2.35 -4.09 9.44
C HIS A 56 1.57 -2.80 9.70
N ILE A 57 0.40 -2.62 9.09
CA ILE A 57 -0.50 -1.48 9.38
C ILE A 57 -0.95 -1.52 10.85
N ALA A 58 -1.41 -2.67 11.34
CA ALA A 58 -1.84 -2.80 12.72
C ALA A 58 -0.72 -2.40 13.70
N ALA A 59 0.48 -2.93 13.49
CA ALA A 59 1.65 -2.61 14.31
C ALA A 59 1.99 -1.11 14.27
N ALA A 60 2.02 -0.49 13.10
CA ALA A 60 2.34 0.93 12.93
C ALA A 60 1.33 1.86 13.62
N PHE A 61 0.05 1.47 13.66
CA PHE A 61 -1.02 2.22 14.30
C PHE A 61 -1.27 1.84 15.77
N GLY A 62 -0.46 0.93 16.33
CA GLY A 62 -0.62 0.47 17.71
C GLY A 62 -1.87 -0.39 17.94
N PHE A 63 -2.40 -1.02 16.90
CA PHE A 63 -3.49 -1.98 17.01
C PHE A 63 -2.92 -3.39 17.22
N ASP A 64 -3.74 -4.29 17.78
CA ASP A 64 -3.37 -5.69 17.93
C ASP A 64 -3.29 -6.42 16.57
N PRO A 65 -2.09 -6.86 16.12
CA PRO A 65 -1.94 -7.63 14.89
C PRO A 65 -2.66 -8.98 14.90
N GLY A 66 -3.00 -9.50 16.10
CA GLY A 66 -3.78 -10.73 16.26
C GLY A 66 -5.23 -10.61 15.77
N LEU A 67 -5.72 -9.38 15.59
CA LEU A 67 -7.03 -9.12 14.97
C LEU A 67 -7.04 -9.39 13.46
N ILE A 68 -5.87 -9.54 12.83
CA ILE A 68 -5.77 -9.92 11.41
C ILE A 68 -5.75 -11.45 11.33
N ARG A 69 -6.83 -12.05 10.86
CA ARG A 69 -6.94 -13.50 10.69
C ARG A 69 -6.36 -13.94 9.35
N PRO A 70 -5.42 -14.91 9.32
CA PRO A 70 -4.94 -15.47 8.07
C PRO A 70 -6.04 -16.31 7.41
N VAL A 71 -6.31 -16.06 6.14
CA VAL A 71 -7.23 -16.84 5.31
C VAL A 71 -6.66 -16.99 3.90
N SER A 72 -7.03 -18.07 3.19
CA SER A 72 -6.70 -18.18 1.77
C SER A 72 -7.80 -17.57 0.89
N LEU A 73 -7.45 -17.18 -0.34
CA LEU A 73 -8.44 -16.72 -1.33
C LEU A 73 -9.49 -17.78 -1.62
N GLN A 74 -9.10 -19.06 -1.61
CA GLN A 74 -10.00 -20.17 -1.89
C GLN A 74 -11.07 -20.35 -0.79
N GLU A 75 -10.69 -20.10 0.47
CA GLU A 75 -11.56 -20.23 1.64
C GLU A 75 -12.43 -18.98 1.89
N SER A 76 -12.17 -17.90 1.13
CA SER A 76 -12.81 -16.60 1.36
C SER A 76 -14.27 -16.51 0.95
N GLY A 77 -14.77 -17.47 0.16
CA GLY A 77 -16.13 -17.43 -0.38
C GLY A 77 -16.39 -16.31 -1.40
N LEU A 78 -15.34 -15.67 -1.92
CA LEU A 78 -15.46 -14.60 -2.94
C LEU A 78 -15.98 -15.18 -4.26
N VAL A 79 -17.05 -14.61 -4.78
CA VAL A 79 -17.67 -15.05 -6.05
C VAL A 79 -16.80 -14.72 -7.26
N ALA A 80 -16.11 -13.56 -7.23
CA ALA A 80 -15.26 -13.13 -8.34
C ALA A 80 -13.87 -13.76 -8.25
N ALA A 81 -13.41 -14.36 -9.35
CA ALA A 81 -12.03 -14.84 -9.47
C ALA A 81 -11.04 -13.66 -9.31
N ARG A 82 -10.03 -13.85 -8.48
CA ARG A 82 -8.99 -12.84 -8.21
C ARG A 82 -7.62 -13.43 -8.49
N SER A 83 -6.73 -12.60 -9.05
CA SER A 83 -5.34 -13.00 -9.20
C SER A 83 -4.69 -13.14 -7.83
N ALA A 84 -3.99 -14.27 -7.62
CA ALA A 84 -3.21 -14.50 -6.41
C ALA A 84 -1.92 -13.66 -6.37
N ASN A 85 -1.40 -13.28 -7.52
CA ASN A 85 -0.15 -12.51 -7.61
C ASN A 85 -0.34 -11.27 -8.48
N LEU A 86 -0.27 -10.10 -7.85
CA LEU A 86 -0.32 -8.77 -8.43
C LEU A 86 1.03 -8.03 -8.23
N SER A 87 2.11 -8.77 -7.94
CA SER A 87 3.45 -8.17 -7.85
C SER A 87 3.95 -7.76 -9.23
N MET A 88 4.75 -6.70 -9.27
CA MET A 88 5.32 -6.17 -10.50
C MET A 88 6.81 -5.90 -10.31
N ARG A 89 7.59 -6.14 -11.36
CA ARG A 89 9.02 -5.80 -11.36
C ARG A 89 9.20 -4.31 -11.62
N THR A 90 10.04 -3.68 -10.83
CA THR A 90 10.31 -2.23 -10.87
C THR A 90 11.75 -1.90 -11.26
N ASP A 91 12.55 -2.90 -11.64
CA ASP A 91 13.98 -2.77 -11.93
C ASP A 91 14.28 -1.70 -12.99
N LYS A 92 13.44 -1.64 -14.04
CA LYS A 92 13.58 -0.64 -15.11
C LYS A 92 13.47 0.79 -14.58
N LEU A 93 12.52 1.04 -13.68
CA LEU A 93 12.33 2.36 -13.08
C LEU A 93 13.45 2.66 -12.09
N ALA A 94 13.81 1.71 -11.24
CA ALA A 94 14.91 1.86 -10.28
C ALA A 94 16.23 2.21 -10.99
N ALA A 95 16.54 1.53 -12.11
CA ALA A 95 17.72 1.85 -12.92
C ALA A 95 17.63 3.25 -13.54
N ALA A 96 16.47 3.66 -14.06
CA ALA A 96 16.28 4.98 -14.66
C ALA A 96 16.38 6.11 -13.63
N LEU A 97 15.98 5.88 -12.39
CA LEU A 97 16.08 6.82 -11.28
C LEU A 97 17.46 6.80 -10.58
N GLY A 98 18.25 5.73 -10.77
CA GLY A 98 19.54 5.53 -10.09
C GLY A 98 19.40 5.21 -8.60
N ARG A 99 18.23 4.76 -8.15
CA ARG A 99 17.93 4.42 -6.75
C ARG A 99 16.80 3.39 -6.64
N PRO A 100 16.71 2.63 -5.55
CA PRO A 100 15.56 1.77 -5.30
C PRO A 100 14.27 2.59 -5.12
N LEU A 101 13.13 1.97 -5.39
CA LEU A 101 11.83 2.54 -5.08
C LEU A 101 11.50 2.37 -3.59
N PRO A 102 10.55 3.15 -3.05
CA PRO A 102 10.13 3.03 -1.66
C PRO A 102 9.69 1.60 -1.32
N GLY A 103 10.14 1.10 -0.18
CA GLY A 103 9.69 -0.18 0.39
C GLY A 103 8.43 -0.03 1.24
N GLN A 104 7.91 -1.15 1.73
CA GLN A 104 6.66 -1.19 2.49
C GLN A 104 6.77 -0.46 3.83
N ASP A 105 7.86 -0.64 4.54
CA ASP A 105 8.07 0.02 5.84
C ASP A 105 8.10 1.54 5.71
N GLN A 106 8.74 2.06 4.65
CA GLN A 106 8.75 3.49 4.36
C GLN A 106 7.34 4.00 4.08
N GLY A 107 6.60 3.33 3.21
CA GLY A 107 5.24 3.72 2.85
C GLY A 107 4.27 3.67 4.04
N ILE A 108 4.37 2.64 4.88
CA ILE A 108 3.52 2.51 6.07
C ILE A 108 3.84 3.57 7.12
N ARG A 109 5.12 3.87 7.36
CA ARG A 109 5.51 4.98 8.25
C ARG A 109 5.01 6.32 7.72
N GLY A 110 5.20 6.60 6.42
CA GLY A 110 4.69 7.81 5.78
C GLY A 110 3.17 7.93 5.92
N PHE A 111 2.43 6.85 5.70
CA PHE A 111 0.99 6.80 5.88
C PHE A 111 0.57 7.13 7.31
N TYR A 112 1.24 6.55 8.31
CA TYR A 112 0.98 6.82 9.71
C TYR A 112 1.26 8.28 10.09
N GLU A 113 2.35 8.86 9.62
CA GLU A 113 2.68 10.27 9.87
C GLU A 113 1.65 11.21 9.24
N LEU A 114 1.23 10.98 8.01
CA LEU A 114 0.16 11.74 7.36
C LEU A 114 -1.17 11.65 8.14
N TYR A 115 -1.48 10.45 8.66
CA TYR A 115 -2.65 10.27 9.51
C TYR A 115 -2.56 11.10 10.79
N ARG A 116 -1.41 11.08 11.50
CA ARG A 116 -1.17 11.87 12.72
C ARG A 116 -1.27 13.37 12.48
N GLN A 117 -0.83 13.84 11.32
CA GLN A 117 -0.90 15.25 10.90
C GLN A 117 -2.31 15.69 10.49
N GLY A 118 -3.30 14.81 10.53
CA GLY A 118 -4.68 15.13 10.17
C GLY A 118 -4.96 15.20 8.67
N HIS A 119 -4.05 14.69 7.83
CA HIS A 119 -4.17 14.71 6.37
C HIS A 119 -5.52 14.17 5.85
N PRO A 120 -6.14 13.11 6.40
CA PRO A 120 -7.46 12.66 5.98
C PRO A 120 -8.58 13.70 6.18
N ARG A 121 -8.46 14.59 7.17
CA ARG A 121 -9.40 15.69 7.37
C ARG A 121 -9.20 16.76 6.32
N LEU A 122 -7.94 17.17 6.13
CA LEU A 122 -7.58 18.15 5.11
C LEU A 122 -8.09 17.76 3.72
N ILE A 123 -7.91 16.51 3.31
CA ILE A 123 -8.40 16.02 2.00
C ILE A 123 -9.93 16.09 1.92
N ARG A 124 -10.66 15.71 2.97
CA ARG A 124 -12.14 15.82 2.98
C ARG A 124 -12.62 17.25 2.87
N ASP A 125 -12.00 18.18 3.61
CA ASP A 125 -12.34 19.59 3.58
C ASP A 125 -12.11 20.19 2.19
N LEU A 126 -10.98 19.83 1.55
CA LEU A 126 -10.69 20.25 0.17
C LEU A 126 -11.65 19.65 -0.87
N ALA A 127 -12.14 18.44 -0.63
CA ALA A 127 -13.10 17.78 -1.51
C ALA A 127 -14.55 18.29 -1.34
N GLY A 128 -14.82 19.19 -0.38
CA GLY A 128 -16.14 19.75 -0.13
C GLY A 128 -17.17 18.74 0.39
N GLN A 129 -16.73 17.62 0.95
CA GLN A 129 -17.63 16.63 1.54
C GLN A 129 -17.89 16.98 3.02
N PRO A 130 -19.16 17.10 3.44
CA PRO A 130 -19.46 17.24 4.86
C PRO A 130 -18.98 16.02 5.63
N ALA A 131 -18.55 16.25 6.87
CA ALA A 131 -18.02 15.24 7.78
C ALA A 131 -19.08 14.21 8.17
#